data_ffbc56f6ac60d206e2050d8e056676ca
#
_entry.id   ffbc56f6ac60d206e2050d8e056676ca
#
_cell.length_a   1.000
_cell.length_b   1.000
_cell.length_c   1.000
_cell.angle_alpha   90.00
_cell.angle_beta   90.00
_cell.angle_gamma   90.00
#
_symmetry.space_group_name_H-M   'P 1'
#
loop_
_entity.id
_entity.type
_entity.pdbx_description
1 polymer ?
#
loop_
_entity_poly.entity_id
_entity_poly.type
_entity_poly.pdbx_seq_one_letter_code
_entity_poly.pdbx_strand_id
1 'polypeptide(L)'
;MKFFRHHKLISVALVGAAALTLTGLINPAHAADGGDKKSLSVSAKAPINTMDSSLNTDAYGAQSLNNTMEGLYRYTGQKLKPAVAQSIAKPTNDGKRYTIDLKKTKWSNGDPVTANDFVYAWQRMVDPKTGSQYSYIYSGIKNADAIVAGKKKPTELGIKALGPYKLQIDLDHPIPFFDTLMSSSQFYPLNKKVVEKLGDQYGLSSKGMVFNGPYKLQNWKVGDTEWTDVKNDSYWNAKNVKLNKVKYYTIADPNTGLNLYDTNVLDRYQNLNGDTARQLANSKEFGTDPSNSTYYLELNQKKIPALKNQKLRQAMSLTINRKDLANIILGKTGIPAHSLVPSKMSKDPQTGQDFTKTDQALADQKYTAYNPTLAKKLWQEGMKETGQKELNLTFTADNTDTTKKLAEYLQNNMEKDLPGLKLTISSVPFKTRLQREASGEFDMSTSAWNADYPDPTNFLDLATTGNPQNNGKYSNKAFDQQEKAATTTNANNPAARWQNMQNAQHILTQDQGIIPMYQDTTASLTKPGVCGFNITPTGQYDMAAVYKK
;
A
#
# COMPACT_ATOMS: atom_id res chain seq x y z
N MET A 1 67.41 34.06 0.36
CA MET A 1 67.82 35.07 1.38
C MET A 1 67.00 34.87 2.63
N LYS A 2 67.66 34.34 3.65
CA LYS A 2 67.59 34.59 5.12
C LYS A 2 66.21 34.56 5.79
N PHE A 3 65.94 33.51 6.60
CA PHE A 3 66.11 33.42 8.09
C PHE A 3 64.98 34.16 8.86
N PHE A 4 64.21 33.60 9.81
CA PHE A 4 64.59 32.93 11.06
C PHE A 4 63.46 32.17 11.71
N ARG A 5 63.77 31.06 12.35
CA ARG A 5 63.09 30.25 13.36
C ARG A 5 62.50 31.10 14.50
N HIS A 6 61.34 30.60 15.06
CA HIS A 6 61.31 30.49 16.55
C HIS A 6 60.26 29.40 16.92
N HIS A 7 60.77 28.43 17.66
CA HIS A 7 59.96 27.42 18.39
C HIS A 7 59.32 28.11 19.61
N LYS A 8 58.08 27.76 19.92
CA LYS A 8 57.52 27.70 21.27
C LYS A 8 56.68 26.47 21.44
N LEU A 9 57.15 25.58 22.28
CA LEU A 9 56.36 24.49 22.92
C LEU A 9 55.30 25.13 23.81
N ILE A 10 54.06 24.70 23.67
CA ILE A 10 53.03 24.87 24.69
C ILE A 10 52.22 23.57 24.76
N SER A 11 52.43 22.93 25.87
CA SER A 11 51.58 22.04 26.69
C SER A 11 50.33 21.41 26.09
N VAL A 12 50.36 20.08 26.10
CA VAL A 12 49.22 19.19 25.97
C VAL A 12 48.25 19.44 27.13
N ALA A 13 47.07 19.97 26.83
CA ALA A 13 45.91 19.90 27.71
C ALA A 13 44.99 18.82 27.16
N LEU A 14 44.87 17.71 27.87
CA LEU A 14 43.81 16.72 27.67
C LEU A 14 42.46 17.40 27.89
N VAL A 15 41.71 17.64 26.83
CA VAL A 15 40.29 17.91 26.92
C VAL A 15 39.58 16.59 26.64
N GLY A 16 39.03 16.00 27.69
CA GLY A 16 38.16 14.84 27.61
C GLY A 16 36.93 15.15 26.74
N ALA A 17 36.82 14.44 25.65
CA ALA A 17 35.60 14.42 24.86
C ALA A 17 34.48 13.76 25.69
N ALA A 18 33.63 14.58 26.30
CA ALA A 18 32.35 14.13 26.79
C ALA A 18 31.46 13.78 25.57
N ALA A 19 31.41 12.52 25.22
CA ALA A 19 30.38 11.99 24.34
C ALA A 19 29.03 12.19 25.03
N LEU A 20 28.33 13.26 24.70
CA LEU A 20 26.91 13.41 24.98
C LEU A 20 26.16 12.40 24.12
N THR A 21 26.03 11.19 24.66
CA THR A 21 24.97 10.28 24.23
C THR A 21 23.64 10.94 24.60
N LEU A 22 22.96 11.53 23.61
CA LEU A 22 21.54 11.81 23.70
C LEU A 22 20.80 10.46 23.72
N THR A 23 20.89 9.75 24.83
CA THR A 23 19.85 8.80 25.23
C THR A 23 18.64 9.67 25.56
N GLY A 24 17.71 9.79 24.61
CA GLY A 24 16.38 10.28 24.92
C GLY A 24 15.87 9.43 26.07
N LEU A 25 15.91 9.98 27.27
CA LEU A 25 15.29 9.43 28.46
C LEU A 25 13.81 9.33 28.14
N ILE A 26 13.37 8.14 27.68
CA ILE A 26 11.98 7.75 27.78
C ILE A 26 11.71 7.76 29.28
N ASN A 27 11.00 8.76 29.73
CA ASN A 27 10.66 8.97 31.13
C ASN A 27 9.90 7.73 31.61
N PRO A 28 10.41 6.91 32.56
CA PRO A 28 9.74 5.69 32.98
C PRO A 28 8.44 5.93 33.78
N ALA A 29 8.02 7.20 33.88
CA ALA A 29 6.75 7.57 34.53
C ALA A 29 5.50 7.28 33.69
N HIS A 30 5.59 6.63 32.54
CA HIS A 30 4.43 6.06 31.87
C HIS A 30 4.16 4.68 32.47
N ALA A 31 3.54 4.69 33.65
CA ALA A 31 2.89 3.51 34.19
C ALA A 31 2.05 2.85 33.07
N ALA A 32 2.29 1.57 32.85
CA ALA A 32 1.48 0.77 31.96
C ALA A 32 0.00 1.04 32.29
N ASP A 33 -0.75 1.61 31.33
CA ASP A 33 -2.20 1.78 31.39
C ASP A 33 -2.87 0.37 31.28
N GLY A 34 -2.16 -0.64 31.80
CA GLY A 34 -2.37 -2.07 31.65
C GLY A 34 -3.59 -2.64 32.37
N GLY A 35 -4.46 -1.79 32.89
CA GLY A 35 -5.72 -2.19 33.51
C GLY A 35 -6.97 -1.66 32.82
N ASP A 36 -6.90 -0.65 31.96
CA ASP A 36 -8.08 -0.08 31.30
C ASP A 36 -8.42 -0.85 30.01
N LYS A 37 -9.47 -1.69 30.10
CA LYS A 37 -10.01 -2.44 28.95
C LYS A 37 -10.52 -1.54 27.80
N LYS A 38 -10.59 -0.23 28.00
CA LYS A 38 -11.00 0.75 27.00
C LYS A 38 -9.85 1.56 26.43
N SER A 39 -8.61 1.27 26.83
CA SER A 39 -7.39 1.89 26.33
C SER A 39 -6.52 0.85 25.61
N LEU A 40 -5.89 1.24 24.50
CA LEU A 40 -5.02 0.39 23.71
C LEU A 40 -3.73 1.16 23.37
N SER A 41 -2.59 0.46 23.44
CA SER A 41 -1.29 0.99 23.03
C SER A 41 -0.71 0.15 21.90
N VAL A 42 -0.39 0.79 20.77
CA VAL A 42 0.11 0.09 19.56
C VAL A 42 1.35 0.78 18.99
N SER A 43 2.23 0.00 18.38
CA SER A 43 3.31 0.58 17.59
C SER A 43 2.81 1.05 16.23
N ALA A 44 3.45 2.09 15.70
CA ALA A 44 3.34 2.52 14.33
C ALA A 44 4.71 2.38 13.64
N LYS A 45 4.73 2.07 12.34
CA LYS A 45 5.99 1.90 11.59
C LYS A 45 6.66 3.23 11.26
N ALA A 46 5.88 4.29 11.12
CA ALA A 46 6.36 5.65 10.86
C ALA A 46 5.43 6.71 11.47
N PRO A 47 5.91 7.94 11.67
CA PRO A 47 5.09 9.05 12.13
C PRO A 47 4.09 9.49 11.05
N ILE A 48 3.06 10.24 11.46
CA ILE A 48 2.11 10.89 10.56
C ILE A 48 2.80 12.10 9.91
N ASN A 49 2.84 12.15 8.57
CA ASN A 49 3.41 13.28 7.82
C ASN A 49 2.41 14.41 7.61
N THR A 50 1.13 14.08 7.42
CA THR A 50 0.04 15.05 7.30
C THR A 50 -1.31 14.41 7.59
N MET A 51 -2.23 15.21 8.11
CA MET A 51 -3.66 14.90 8.25
C MET A 51 -4.51 15.62 7.19
N ASP A 52 -3.89 16.23 6.20
CA ASP A 52 -4.59 16.76 5.02
C ASP A 52 -4.81 15.63 4.01
N SER A 53 -6.04 15.15 3.86
CA SER A 53 -6.37 14.05 2.95
C SER A 53 -6.08 14.36 1.48
N SER A 54 -6.01 15.64 1.09
CA SER A 54 -5.64 16.03 -0.27
C SER A 54 -4.13 15.95 -0.53
N LEU A 55 -3.29 15.96 0.51
CA LEU A 55 -1.83 15.96 0.41
C LEU A 55 -1.19 14.68 0.95
N ASN A 56 -1.96 13.83 1.61
CA ASN A 56 -1.44 12.57 2.14
C ASN A 56 -1.09 11.60 1.02
N THR A 57 0.15 11.08 1.07
CA THR A 57 0.69 10.12 0.08
C THR A 57 1.19 8.83 0.73
N ASP A 58 0.99 8.65 2.02
CA ASP A 58 1.51 7.49 2.75
C ASP A 58 0.43 6.72 3.52
N ALA A 59 0.69 5.43 3.75
CA ALA A 59 -0.24 4.51 4.40
C ALA A 59 -0.47 4.84 5.89
N TYR A 60 0.46 5.51 6.56
CA TYR A 60 0.37 5.82 8.00
C TYR A 60 -0.54 7.01 8.24
N GLY A 61 -0.41 8.05 7.40
CA GLY A 61 -1.35 9.15 7.35
C GLY A 61 -2.75 8.66 6.95
N ALA A 62 -2.86 7.77 5.95
CA ALA A 62 -4.12 7.16 5.54
C ALA A 62 -4.78 6.35 6.67
N GLN A 63 -4.00 5.60 7.48
CA GLN A 63 -4.52 4.90 8.66
C GLN A 63 -5.10 5.88 9.69
N SER A 64 -4.40 6.99 9.97
CA SER A 64 -4.87 8.00 10.93
C SER A 64 -6.10 8.75 10.42
N LEU A 65 -6.16 9.04 9.12
CA LEU A 65 -7.34 9.58 8.47
C LEU A 65 -8.52 8.60 8.56
N ASN A 66 -8.30 7.29 8.31
CA ASN A 66 -9.34 6.27 8.44
C ASN A 66 -9.87 6.12 9.88
N ASN A 67 -9.04 6.38 10.90
CA ASN A 67 -9.45 6.38 12.29
C ASN A 67 -10.29 7.60 12.67
N THR A 68 -9.96 8.78 12.11
CA THR A 68 -10.46 10.06 12.61
C THR A 68 -11.46 10.74 11.68
N MET A 69 -11.49 10.32 10.42
CA MET A 69 -12.38 10.84 9.39
C MET A 69 -13.25 9.71 8.83
N GLU A 70 -14.31 10.07 8.12
CA GLU A 70 -15.18 9.12 7.45
C GLU A 70 -15.70 9.67 6.12
N GLY A 71 -15.59 8.84 5.06
CA GLY A 71 -16.07 9.14 3.71
C GLY A 71 -17.51 8.71 3.47
N LEU A 72 -17.89 8.59 2.20
CA LEU A 72 -19.21 8.08 1.80
C LEU A 72 -19.38 6.63 2.22
N TYR A 73 -18.34 5.83 2.02
CA TYR A 73 -18.29 4.41 2.37
C TYR A 73 -17.06 4.12 3.22
N ARG A 74 -17.06 2.98 3.91
CA ARG A 74 -15.89 2.45 4.63
C ARG A 74 -15.89 0.93 4.61
N TYR A 75 -14.74 0.33 4.78
CA TYR A 75 -14.64 -1.11 5.00
C TYR A 75 -14.79 -1.44 6.49
N THR A 76 -15.57 -2.50 6.78
CA THR A 76 -15.61 -3.18 8.07
C THR A 76 -15.15 -4.62 7.83
N GLY A 77 -13.93 -4.93 8.24
CA GLY A 77 -13.23 -6.13 7.77
C GLY A 77 -13.13 -6.12 6.25
N GLN A 78 -13.63 -7.17 5.60
CA GLN A 78 -13.60 -7.32 4.14
C GLN A 78 -14.84 -6.79 3.40
N LYS A 79 -15.79 -6.16 4.13
CA LYS A 79 -17.07 -5.74 3.53
C LYS A 79 -17.16 -4.22 3.43
N LEU A 80 -17.40 -3.71 2.22
CA LEU A 80 -17.76 -2.32 2.01
C LEU A 80 -19.13 -2.03 2.63
N LYS A 81 -19.23 -0.95 3.39
CA LYS A 81 -20.45 -0.53 4.12
C LYS A 81 -20.73 0.94 3.88
N PRO A 82 -22.01 1.35 3.91
CA PRO A 82 -22.35 2.76 3.94
C PRO A 82 -21.82 3.41 5.23
N ALA A 83 -21.12 4.54 5.06
CA ALA A 83 -20.57 5.35 6.14
C ALA A 83 -21.37 6.65 6.29
N VAL A 84 -20.94 7.78 5.73
CA VAL A 84 -21.78 9.00 5.68
C VAL A 84 -22.96 8.81 4.71
N ALA A 85 -22.82 8.03 3.65
CA ALA A 85 -23.93 7.65 2.79
C ALA A 85 -24.96 6.78 3.53
N GLN A 86 -26.23 6.89 3.19
CA GLN A 86 -27.30 6.05 3.76
C GLN A 86 -27.25 4.60 3.26
N SER A 87 -26.85 4.40 1.99
CA SER A 87 -26.72 3.09 1.33
C SER A 87 -25.59 3.12 0.32
N ILE A 88 -25.17 1.94 -0.17
CA ILE A 88 -24.30 1.84 -1.36
C ILE A 88 -25.17 2.20 -2.56
N ALA A 89 -24.83 3.28 -3.26
CA ALA A 89 -25.60 3.78 -4.39
C ALA A 89 -25.39 2.92 -5.64
N LYS A 90 -26.45 2.58 -6.32
CA LYS A 90 -26.36 1.96 -7.66
C LYS A 90 -26.25 3.08 -8.71
N PRO A 91 -25.29 3.01 -9.63
CA PRO A 91 -25.18 4.01 -10.67
C PRO A 91 -26.35 3.94 -11.66
N THR A 92 -26.70 5.07 -12.25
CA THR A 92 -27.65 5.24 -13.34
C THR A 92 -26.94 5.78 -14.58
N ASN A 93 -27.67 6.06 -15.68
CA ASN A 93 -27.08 6.59 -16.91
C ASN A 93 -25.92 5.73 -17.41
N ASP A 94 -26.17 4.44 -17.61
CA ASP A 94 -25.19 3.45 -18.07
C ASP A 94 -23.92 3.40 -17.20
N GLY A 95 -24.09 3.47 -15.88
CA GLY A 95 -22.97 3.41 -14.93
C GLY A 95 -22.23 4.74 -14.72
N LYS A 96 -22.69 5.84 -15.31
CA LYS A 96 -22.01 7.12 -15.31
C LYS A 96 -22.55 8.17 -14.33
N ARG A 97 -23.60 7.84 -13.56
CA ARG A 97 -24.16 8.79 -12.57
C ARG A 97 -24.47 8.10 -11.26
N TYR A 98 -23.95 8.64 -10.18
CA TYR A 98 -24.29 8.27 -8.81
C TYR A 98 -25.11 9.40 -8.18
N THR A 99 -26.20 9.03 -7.50
CA THR A 99 -26.97 9.93 -6.64
C THR A 99 -26.99 9.32 -5.25
N ILE A 100 -26.46 10.03 -4.28
CA ILE A 100 -26.16 9.51 -2.94
C ILE A 100 -26.87 10.36 -1.89
N ASP A 101 -27.76 9.73 -1.13
CA ASP A 101 -28.38 10.35 0.04
C ASP A 101 -27.46 10.18 1.26
N LEU A 102 -27.23 11.28 2.00
CA LEU A 102 -26.33 11.33 3.14
C LEU A 102 -27.10 11.25 4.46
N LYS A 103 -26.49 10.62 5.46
CA LYS A 103 -26.95 10.68 6.86
C LYS A 103 -26.73 12.09 7.42
N LYS A 104 -27.57 12.49 8.34
CA LYS A 104 -27.36 13.73 9.12
C LYS A 104 -26.34 13.46 10.21
N THR A 105 -25.06 13.65 9.90
CA THR A 105 -23.91 13.47 10.80
C THR A 105 -23.29 14.82 11.16
N LYS A 106 -22.37 14.85 12.11
CA LYS A 106 -21.72 16.07 12.60
C LYS A 106 -20.20 15.95 12.61
N TRP A 107 -19.55 17.05 12.39
CA TRP A 107 -18.15 17.24 12.75
C TRP A 107 -18.01 17.31 14.28
N SER A 108 -16.80 17.07 14.79
CA SER A 108 -16.50 17.08 16.24
C SER A 108 -16.69 18.46 16.91
N ASN A 109 -16.80 19.54 16.13
CA ASN A 109 -17.14 20.90 16.61
C ASN A 109 -18.64 21.18 16.60
N GLY A 110 -19.48 20.20 16.20
CA GLY A 110 -20.93 20.32 16.14
C GLY A 110 -21.50 20.77 14.80
N ASP A 111 -20.69 21.25 13.85
CA ASP A 111 -21.13 21.60 12.49
C ASP A 111 -21.74 20.37 11.81
N PRO A 112 -22.77 20.50 10.95
CA PRO A 112 -23.27 19.40 10.15
C PRO A 112 -22.25 18.99 9.09
N VAL A 113 -22.13 17.67 8.83
CA VAL A 113 -21.46 17.14 7.62
C VAL A 113 -22.47 17.18 6.48
N THR A 114 -22.12 17.85 5.40
CA THR A 114 -23.03 18.10 4.27
C THR A 114 -22.45 17.67 2.94
N ALA A 115 -23.27 17.63 1.88
CA ALA A 115 -22.83 17.37 0.52
C ALA A 115 -21.79 18.40 0.04
N ASN A 116 -21.86 19.66 0.52
CA ASN A 116 -20.89 20.69 0.18
C ASN A 116 -19.48 20.40 0.72
N ASP A 117 -19.34 19.67 1.84
CA ASP A 117 -18.04 19.29 2.37
C ASP A 117 -17.33 18.28 1.44
N PHE A 118 -18.09 17.40 0.79
CA PHE A 118 -17.57 16.50 -0.27
C PHE A 118 -17.24 17.26 -1.54
N VAL A 119 -18.14 18.16 -2.01
CA VAL A 119 -17.91 18.98 -3.22
C VAL A 119 -16.62 19.79 -3.04
N TYR A 120 -16.45 20.45 -1.91
CA TYR A 120 -15.26 21.23 -1.60
C TYR A 120 -13.99 20.37 -1.59
N ALA A 121 -14.02 19.24 -0.89
CA ALA A 121 -12.89 18.33 -0.78
C ALA A 121 -12.42 17.80 -2.14
N TRP A 122 -13.37 17.36 -2.98
CA TRP A 122 -13.06 16.78 -4.28
C TRP A 122 -12.58 17.84 -5.28
N GLN A 123 -13.18 19.03 -5.26
CA GLN A 123 -12.70 20.15 -6.08
C GLN A 123 -11.28 20.58 -5.67
N ARG A 124 -10.98 20.58 -4.37
CA ARG A 124 -9.64 20.88 -3.85
C ARG A 124 -8.61 19.81 -4.27
N MET A 125 -9.00 18.54 -4.28
CA MET A 125 -8.12 17.43 -4.67
C MET A 125 -7.62 17.57 -6.11
N VAL A 126 -8.47 17.99 -7.04
CA VAL A 126 -8.13 18.13 -8.47
C VAL A 126 -7.62 19.51 -8.84
N ASP A 127 -7.67 20.50 -7.92
CA ASP A 127 -7.14 21.85 -8.17
C ASP A 127 -5.61 21.80 -8.27
N PRO A 128 -5.00 22.19 -9.40
CA PRO A 128 -3.54 22.25 -9.54
C PRO A 128 -2.84 23.06 -8.45
N LYS A 129 -3.53 24.06 -7.89
CA LYS A 129 -2.99 24.90 -6.80
C LYS A 129 -2.80 24.13 -5.50
N THR A 130 -3.55 23.06 -5.28
CA THR A 130 -3.38 22.18 -4.10
C THR A 130 -2.10 21.36 -4.20
N GLY A 131 -1.63 21.05 -5.42
CA GLY A 131 -0.42 20.25 -5.63
C GLY A 131 -0.57 18.79 -5.18
N SER A 132 -1.80 18.24 -5.19
CA SER A 132 -2.04 16.85 -4.80
C SER A 132 -1.36 15.88 -5.75
N GLN A 133 -0.52 15.00 -5.21
CA GLN A 133 0.10 13.90 -5.97
C GLN A 133 -0.90 12.77 -6.28
N TYR A 134 -2.05 12.74 -5.60
CA TYR A 134 -3.13 11.75 -5.80
C TYR A 134 -4.29 12.26 -6.66
N SER A 135 -4.16 13.42 -7.31
CA SER A 135 -5.20 13.95 -8.20
C SER A 135 -5.57 12.99 -9.34
N TYR A 136 -4.64 12.13 -9.77
CA TYR A 136 -4.85 11.12 -10.82
C TYR A 136 -5.93 10.07 -10.47
N ILE A 137 -6.16 9.79 -9.18
CA ILE A 137 -7.16 8.80 -8.74
C ILE A 137 -8.60 9.25 -9.02
N TYR A 138 -8.77 10.54 -9.37
CA TYR A 138 -10.03 11.13 -9.80
C TYR A 138 -10.29 11.00 -11.30
N SER A 139 -9.33 10.45 -12.08
CA SER A 139 -9.50 10.24 -13.52
C SER A 139 -10.77 9.46 -13.81
N GLY A 140 -11.51 9.87 -14.84
CA GLY A 140 -12.81 9.33 -15.19
C GLY A 140 -14.01 9.97 -14.46
N ILE A 141 -13.80 10.75 -13.39
CA ILE A 141 -14.83 11.69 -12.91
C ILE A 141 -14.91 12.81 -13.93
N LYS A 142 -16.11 13.18 -14.33
CA LYS A 142 -16.33 14.18 -15.40
C LYS A 142 -15.49 15.43 -15.17
N ASN A 143 -14.72 15.81 -16.19
CA ASN A 143 -13.80 16.94 -16.24
C ASN A 143 -12.54 16.83 -15.35
N ALA A 144 -12.34 15.80 -14.53
CA ALA A 144 -11.20 15.72 -13.60
C ALA A 144 -9.86 15.91 -14.32
N ASP A 145 -9.59 15.14 -15.39
CA ASP A 145 -8.33 15.19 -16.12
C ASP A 145 -8.07 16.56 -16.76
N ALA A 146 -9.13 17.21 -17.27
CA ALA A 146 -9.04 18.56 -17.83
C ALA A 146 -8.75 19.63 -16.77
N ILE A 147 -9.25 19.44 -15.55
CA ILE A 147 -8.98 20.34 -14.42
C ILE A 147 -7.54 20.16 -13.94
N VAL A 148 -7.10 18.92 -13.72
CA VAL A 148 -5.71 18.60 -13.32
C VAL A 148 -4.71 19.14 -14.34
N ALA A 149 -5.06 19.09 -15.63
CA ALA A 149 -4.26 19.70 -16.71
C ALA A 149 -4.37 21.24 -16.80
N GLY A 150 -5.10 21.90 -15.89
CA GLY A 150 -5.29 23.35 -15.89
C GLY A 150 -6.20 23.90 -17.00
N LYS A 151 -6.91 23.04 -17.74
CA LYS A 151 -7.78 23.43 -18.88
C LYS A 151 -9.19 23.80 -18.45
N LYS A 152 -9.60 23.45 -17.23
CA LYS A 152 -10.90 23.73 -16.64
C LYS A 152 -10.76 24.19 -15.18
N LYS A 153 -11.81 24.81 -14.65
CA LYS A 153 -11.86 25.24 -13.24
C LYS A 153 -12.25 24.07 -12.33
N PRO A 154 -11.75 24.00 -11.08
CA PRO A 154 -12.15 22.97 -10.11
C PRO A 154 -13.66 22.88 -9.90
N THR A 155 -14.39 24.01 -10.01
CA THR A 155 -15.85 24.06 -9.88
C THR A 155 -16.62 23.37 -11.01
N GLU A 156 -15.95 22.98 -12.10
CA GLU A 156 -16.53 22.22 -13.21
C GLU A 156 -16.43 20.70 -13.05
N LEU A 157 -15.81 20.24 -11.93
CA LEU A 157 -15.73 18.81 -11.61
C LEU A 157 -17.15 18.20 -11.57
N GLY A 158 -17.27 16.97 -12.07
CA GLY A 158 -18.53 16.20 -12.11
C GLY A 158 -19.08 15.82 -10.73
N ILE A 159 -19.09 16.74 -9.77
CA ILE A 159 -19.69 16.56 -8.46
C ILE A 159 -20.50 17.79 -8.08
N LYS A 160 -21.71 17.60 -7.53
CA LYS A 160 -22.55 18.70 -7.04
C LYS A 160 -23.45 18.30 -5.89
N ALA A 161 -23.74 19.23 -5.01
CA ALA A 161 -24.78 19.08 -3.99
C ALA A 161 -26.15 19.37 -4.63
N LEU A 162 -27.08 18.41 -4.50
CA LEU A 162 -28.50 18.60 -4.87
C LEU A 162 -29.34 19.09 -3.68
N GLY A 163 -28.71 19.29 -2.55
CA GLY A 163 -29.25 19.73 -1.28
C GLY A 163 -28.24 19.43 -0.17
N PRO A 164 -28.52 19.80 1.08
CA PRO A 164 -27.55 19.64 2.16
C PRO A 164 -27.11 18.17 2.39
N TYR A 165 -27.96 17.20 2.08
CA TYR A 165 -27.74 15.78 2.32
C TYR A 165 -27.97 14.93 1.09
N LYS A 166 -27.73 15.49 -0.09
CA LYS A 166 -27.86 14.75 -1.36
C LYS A 166 -26.75 15.18 -2.31
N LEU A 167 -25.97 14.20 -2.76
CA LEU A 167 -24.81 14.35 -3.63
C LEU A 167 -25.10 13.72 -5.00
N GLN A 168 -24.68 14.38 -6.08
CA GLN A 168 -24.62 13.78 -7.41
C GLN A 168 -23.18 13.78 -7.90
N ILE A 169 -22.77 12.66 -8.49
CA ILE A 169 -21.46 12.47 -9.12
C ILE A 169 -21.70 12.00 -10.54
N ASP A 170 -21.06 12.65 -11.51
CA ASP A 170 -21.09 12.31 -12.93
C ASP A 170 -19.69 11.82 -13.36
N LEU A 171 -19.64 10.70 -14.09
CA LEU A 171 -18.44 10.11 -14.66
C LEU A 171 -18.42 10.30 -16.18
N ASP A 172 -17.25 10.34 -16.79
CA ASP A 172 -17.08 10.34 -18.25
C ASP A 172 -17.34 8.96 -18.85
N HIS A 173 -16.97 7.90 -18.11
CA HIS A 173 -17.23 6.51 -18.42
C HIS A 173 -17.51 5.73 -17.12
N PRO A 174 -18.11 4.53 -17.20
CA PRO A 174 -18.29 3.69 -16.02
C PRO A 174 -16.95 3.31 -15.38
N ILE A 175 -16.86 3.42 -14.05
CA ILE A 175 -15.71 2.95 -13.27
C ILE A 175 -16.21 1.83 -12.35
N PRO A 176 -15.93 0.56 -12.66
CA PRO A 176 -16.51 -0.58 -11.95
C PRO A 176 -16.18 -0.68 -10.46
N PHE A 177 -15.07 -0.09 -10.07
CA PHE A 177 -14.56 -0.06 -8.70
C PHE A 177 -14.77 1.30 -8.00
N PHE A 178 -15.63 2.17 -8.54
CA PHE A 178 -15.83 3.52 -8.02
C PHE A 178 -16.33 3.55 -6.58
N ASP A 179 -17.18 2.59 -6.20
CA ASP A 179 -17.63 2.45 -4.82
C ASP A 179 -16.48 2.23 -3.84
N THR A 180 -15.47 1.45 -4.25
CA THR A 180 -14.29 1.18 -3.44
C THR A 180 -13.38 2.40 -3.35
N LEU A 181 -13.24 3.19 -4.42
CA LEU A 181 -12.51 4.48 -4.39
C LEU A 181 -13.13 5.43 -3.38
N MET A 182 -14.45 5.54 -3.32
CA MET A 182 -15.16 6.41 -2.38
C MET A 182 -14.99 6.02 -0.91
N SER A 183 -14.34 4.88 -0.61
CA SER A 183 -13.95 4.50 0.75
C SER A 183 -12.54 4.96 1.14
N SER A 184 -11.74 5.41 0.20
CA SER A 184 -10.36 5.86 0.42
C SER A 184 -10.31 7.27 1.02
N SER A 185 -9.28 7.55 1.80
CA SER A 185 -9.13 8.84 2.50
C SER A 185 -9.07 10.04 1.57
N GLN A 186 -8.62 9.86 0.33
CA GLN A 186 -8.60 10.87 -0.71
C GLN A 186 -10.00 11.40 -1.08
N PHE A 187 -11.05 10.61 -0.84
CA PHE A 187 -12.45 10.94 -1.14
C PHE A 187 -13.23 11.42 0.10
N TYR A 188 -12.57 11.64 1.24
CA TYR A 188 -13.23 12.09 2.46
C TYR A 188 -13.65 13.56 2.37
N PRO A 189 -14.72 13.96 3.10
CA PRO A 189 -15.17 15.33 3.15
C PRO A 189 -14.17 16.21 3.91
N LEU A 190 -14.16 17.51 3.63
CA LEU A 190 -13.39 18.51 4.36
C LEU A 190 -14.32 19.64 4.83
N ASN A 191 -14.18 20.05 6.10
CA ASN A 191 -14.87 21.22 6.61
C ASN A 191 -14.21 22.48 6.04
N LYS A 192 -14.85 23.07 5.02
CA LYS A 192 -14.32 24.22 4.30
C LYS A 192 -13.89 25.36 5.22
N LYS A 193 -14.73 25.71 6.21
CA LYS A 193 -14.44 26.81 7.14
C LYS A 193 -13.15 26.57 7.93
N VAL A 194 -12.91 25.32 8.34
CA VAL A 194 -11.72 24.94 9.10
C VAL A 194 -10.50 24.94 8.21
N VAL A 195 -10.58 24.36 7.00
CA VAL A 195 -9.46 24.34 6.04
C VAL A 195 -9.03 25.77 5.68
N GLU A 196 -9.97 26.63 5.32
CA GLU A 196 -9.68 28.03 4.97
C GLU A 196 -9.16 28.85 6.15
N LYS A 197 -9.65 28.60 7.37
CA LYS A 197 -9.16 29.26 8.59
C LYS A 197 -7.72 28.87 8.92
N LEU A 198 -7.35 27.60 8.76
CA LEU A 198 -6.00 27.10 9.08
C LEU A 198 -5.01 27.34 7.93
N GLY A 199 -5.49 27.49 6.68
CA GLY A 199 -4.65 27.70 5.51
C GLY A 199 -3.54 26.63 5.41
N ASP A 200 -2.30 27.08 5.23
CA ASP A 200 -1.13 26.20 5.11
C ASP A 200 -0.82 25.37 6.37
N GLN A 201 -1.45 25.69 7.51
CA GLN A 201 -1.31 24.92 8.74
C GLN A 201 -2.32 23.75 8.84
N TYR A 202 -3.25 23.63 7.86
CA TYR A 202 -4.21 22.54 7.85
C TYR A 202 -3.49 21.20 7.67
N GLY A 203 -3.80 20.23 8.54
CA GLY A 203 -3.21 18.89 8.50
C GLY A 203 -1.80 18.78 9.10
N LEU A 204 -1.19 19.88 9.62
CA LEU A 204 0.15 19.84 10.23
C LEU A 204 0.11 19.64 11.76
N SER A 205 -1.04 19.81 12.38
CA SER A 205 -1.25 19.48 13.80
C SER A 205 -2.72 19.18 14.07
N SER A 206 -3.00 18.49 15.19
CA SER A 206 -4.38 18.24 15.65
C SER A 206 -5.09 19.50 16.16
N LYS A 207 -4.33 20.59 16.43
CA LYS A 207 -4.88 21.84 16.96
C LYS A 207 -5.76 22.53 15.94
N GLY A 208 -7.02 22.71 16.25
CA GLY A 208 -8.01 23.40 15.41
C GLY A 208 -8.62 22.53 14.32
N MET A 209 -8.14 21.29 14.09
CA MET A 209 -8.79 20.34 13.20
C MET A 209 -10.12 19.85 13.78
N VAL A 210 -11.02 19.45 12.88
CA VAL A 210 -12.30 18.82 13.21
C VAL A 210 -12.40 17.46 12.52
N PHE A 211 -13.09 16.53 13.15
CA PHE A 211 -13.15 15.13 12.77
C PHE A 211 -14.60 14.67 12.67
N ASN A 212 -14.91 13.80 11.72
CA ASN A 212 -16.23 13.20 11.55
C ASN A 212 -16.24 11.67 11.69
N GLY A 213 -15.09 11.09 12.01
CA GLY A 213 -14.89 9.64 12.17
C GLY A 213 -15.00 9.16 13.61
N PRO A 214 -14.67 7.86 13.86
CA PRO A 214 -14.80 7.18 15.16
C PRO A 214 -13.97 7.82 16.28
N TYR A 215 -12.82 8.40 15.94
CA TYR A 215 -11.89 9.00 16.88
C TYR A 215 -11.59 10.47 16.52
N LYS A 216 -10.96 11.17 17.45
CA LYS A 216 -10.36 12.49 17.29
C LYS A 216 -8.87 12.38 17.61
N LEU A 217 -8.02 12.87 16.72
CA LEU A 217 -6.59 12.97 16.98
C LEU A 217 -6.31 14.08 17.99
N GLN A 218 -5.54 13.78 19.02
CA GLN A 218 -5.14 14.74 20.06
C GLN A 218 -3.63 14.77 20.27
N ASN A 219 -3.14 15.94 20.71
CA ASN A 219 -1.75 16.16 21.12
C ASN A 219 -0.74 15.72 20.04
N TRP A 220 -1.02 16.06 18.78
CA TRP A 220 -0.16 15.71 17.65
C TRP A 220 0.16 16.93 16.79
N LYS A 221 1.40 16.98 16.34
CA LYS A 221 1.92 17.84 15.26
C LYS A 221 2.92 17.05 14.41
N VAL A 222 3.17 17.51 13.20
CA VAL A 222 4.19 16.92 12.31
C VAL A 222 5.55 16.84 13.03
N GLY A 223 6.19 15.67 12.93
CA GLY A 223 7.46 15.35 13.61
C GLY A 223 7.30 14.64 14.95
N ASP A 224 6.09 14.58 15.51
CA ASP A 224 5.87 13.79 16.72
C ASP A 224 5.95 12.29 16.42
N THR A 225 6.57 11.55 17.34
CA THR A 225 6.69 10.08 17.28
C THR A 225 5.62 9.37 18.12
N GLU A 226 4.80 10.12 18.82
CA GLU A 226 3.67 9.64 19.61
C GLU A 226 2.43 10.47 19.34
N TRP A 227 1.26 9.84 19.32
CA TRP A 227 -0.04 10.53 19.27
C TRP A 227 -1.13 9.70 19.90
N THR A 228 -2.27 10.31 20.10
CA THR A 228 -3.42 9.67 20.74
C THR A 228 -4.69 9.92 19.94
N ASP A 229 -5.38 8.85 19.60
CA ASP A 229 -6.76 8.88 19.13
C ASP A 229 -7.70 8.72 20.32
N VAL A 230 -8.63 9.66 20.56
CA VAL A 230 -9.66 9.56 21.57
C VAL A 230 -11.02 9.41 20.92
N LYS A 231 -11.91 8.64 21.54
CA LYS A 231 -13.26 8.39 21.04
C LYS A 231 -13.97 9.70 20.72
N ASN A 232 -14.63 9.74 19.58
CA ASN A 232 -15.44 10.86 19.13
C ASN A 232 -16.91 10.62 19.49
N ASP A 233 -17.40 11.21 20.57
CA ASP A 233 -18.78 11.05 21.00
C ASP A 233 -19.80 11.68 20.04
N SER A 234 -19.35 12.61 19.17
CA SER A 234 -20.17 13.21 18.10
C SER A 234 -20.29 12.32 16.87
N TYR A 235 -19.54 11.22 16.79
CA TYR A 235 -19.61 10.27 15.69
C TYR A 235 -20.96 9.57 15.64
N TRP A 236 -21.61 9.52 14.48
CA TRP A 236 -22.97 8.95 14.35
C TRP A 236 -23.09 7.51 14.84
N ASN A 237 -21.98 6.74 14.78
CA ASN A 237 -21.91 5.34 15.19
C ASN A 237 -21.07 5.12 16.47
N ALA A 238 -20.92 6.14 17.31
CA ALA A 238 -20.07 6.13 18.51
C ALA A 238 -20.37 4.96 19.46
N LYS A 239 -21.64 4.49 19.53
CA LYS A 239 -22.06 3.34 20.36
C LYS A 239 -21.31 2.04 20.02
N ASN A 240 -20.85 1.88 18.79
CA ASN A 240 -20.14 0.69 18.33
C ASN A 240 -18.62 0.81 18.47
N VAL A 241 -18.07 1.99 18.76
CA VAL A 241 -16.65 2.20 19.06
C VAL A 241 -16.38 1.74 20.49
N LYS A 242 -15.54 0.71 20.63
CA LYS A 242 -15.33 -0.01 21.89
C LYS A 242 -14.25 0.61 22.77
N LEU A 243 -13.19 1.13 22.16
CA LEU A 243 -12.08 1.76 22.88
C LEU A 243 -12.33 3.26 23.07
N ASN A 244 -11.99 3.77 24.24
CA ASN A 244 -12.05 5.20 24.52
C ASN A 244 -10.80 5.92 24.03
N LYS A 245 -9.66 5.19 23.93
CA LYS A 245 -8.37 5.76 23.65
C LYS A 245 -7.47 4.74 22.93
N VAL A 246 -6.74 5.19 21.93
CA VAL A 246 -5.66 4.42 21.29
C VAL A 246 -4.41 5.28 21.27
N LYS A 247 -3.35 4.81 21.90
CA LYS A 247 -2.05 5.48 21.91
C LYS A 247 -1.10 4.81 20.92
N TYR A 248 -0.44 5.61 20.12
CA TYR A 248 0.50 5.16 19.09
C TYR A 248 1.92 5.57 19.42
N TYR A 249 2.86 4.68 19.15
CA TYR A 249 4.30 4.88 19.34
C TYR A 249 5.04 4.53 18.06
N THR A 250 5.77 5.47 17.47
CA THR A 250 6.69 5.18 16.38
C THR A 250 7.98 4.62 16.95
N ILE A 251 8.33 3.41 16.57
CA ILE A 251 9.48 2.69 17.11
C ILE A 251 10.37 2.28 15.95
N ALA A 252 11.58 2.83 15.90
CA ALA A 252 12.54 2.54 14.84
C ALA A 252 13.37 1.27 15.10
N ASP A 253 13.75 1.03 16.36
CA ASP A 253 14.57 -0.13 16.74
C ASP A 253 13.70 -1.32 17.15
N PRO A 254 13.86 -2.50 16.51
CA PRO A 254 13.05 -3.68 16.83
C PRO A 254 13.20 -4.22 18.25
N ASN A 255 14.40 -4.12 18.85
CA ASN A 255 14.63 -4.61 20.22
C ASN A 255 13.95 -3.71 21.24
N THR A 256 13.96 -2.39 21.01
CA THR A 256 13.19 -1.44 21.81
C THR A 256 11.70 -1.77 21.74
N GLY A 257 11.19 -2.08 20.56
CA GLY A 257 9.78 -2.47 20.38
C GLY A 257 9.42 -3.74 21.13
N LEU A 258 10.26 -4.77 21.08
CA LEU A 258 10.06 -6.01 21.84
C LEU A 258 10.07 -5.74 23.35
N ASN A 259 11.03 -4.97 23.84
CA ASN A 259 11.11 -4.63 25.28
C ASN A 259 9.84 -3.89 25.75
N LEU A 260 9.35 -2.91 24.96
CA LEU A 260 8.10 -2.21 25.28
C LEU A 260 6.88 -3.14 25.27
N TYR A 261 6.88 -4.13 24.37
CA TYR A 261 5.85 -5.15 24.34
C TYR A 261 5.94 -6.07 25.55
N ASP A 262 7.13 -6.60 25.88
CA ASP A 262 7.34 -7.53 27.00
C ASP A 262 7.04 -6.89 28.35
N THR A 263 7.36 -5.60 28.49
CA THR A 263 7.06 -4.80 29.70
C THR A 263 5.62 -4.26 29.77
N ASN A 264 4.74 -4.70 28.86
CA ASN A 264 3.33 -4.33 28.79
C ASN A 264 3.05 -2.82 28.55
N VAL A 265 4.00 -2.09 27.96
CA VAL A 265 3.77 -0.72 27.47
C VAL A 265 2.97 -0.78 26.15
N LEU A 266 3.23 -1.77 25.32
CA LEU A 266 2.48 -2.03 24.09
C LEU A 266 1.55 -3.23 24.24
N ASP A 267 0.32 -3.06 23.80
CA ASP A 267 -0.66 -4.15 23.62
C ASP A 267 -0.46 -4.88 22.28
N ARG A 268 0.03 -4.16 21.25
CA ARG A 268 0.37 -4.73 19.97
C ARG A 268 1.64 -4.08 19.41
N TYR A 269 2.58 -4.93 19.01
CA TYR A 269 3.81 -4.54 18.31
C TYR A 269 3.82 -5.12 16.90
N GLN A 270 3.99 -4.27 15.87
CA GLN A 270 3.85 -4.66 14.46
C GLN A 270 5.05 -4.29 13.57
N ASN A 271 6.25 -4.20 14.15
CA ASN A 271 7.48 -3.89 13.44
C ASN A 271 8.51 -5.01 13.53
N LEU A 272 8.05 -6.25 13.52
CA LEU A 272 8.95 -7.41 13.55
C LEU A 272 9.72 -7.51 12.21
N ASN A 273 11.05 -7.54 12.29
CA ASN A 273 11.88 -7.91 11.14
C ASN A 273 11.82 -9.42 10.89
N GLY A 274 12.32 -9.88 9.73
CA GLY A 274 12.23 -11.28 9.33
C GLY A 274 12.89 -12.27 10.31
N ASP A 275 14.01 -11.90 10.92
CA ASP A 275 14.73 -12.79 11.88
C ASP A 275 13.95 -12.87 13.19
N THR A 276 13.46 -11.77 13.73
CA THR A 276 12.63 -11.73 14.93
C THR A 276 11.27 -12.43 14.71
N ALA A 277 10.64 -12.19 13.56
CA ALA A 277 9.39 -12.86 13.18
C ALA A 277 9.57 -14.38 13.13
N ARG A 278 10.70 -14.88 12.58
CA ARG A 278 11.02 -16.31 12.55
C ARG A 278 11.18 -16.91 13.94
N GLN A 279 11.89 -16.23 14.84
CA GLN A 279 12.07 -16.67 16.22
C GLN A 279 10.75 -16.77 16.99
N LEU A 280 9.85 -15.81 16.76
CA LEU A 280 8.58 -15.67 17.46
C LEU A 280 7.41 -16.38 16.77
N ALA A 281 7.62 -16.98 15.61
CA ALA A 281 6.57 -17.57 14.77
C ALA A 281 5.74 -18.69 15.44
N ASN A 282 6.26 -19.30 16.51
CA ASN A 282 5.56 -20.32 17.29
C ASN A 282 4.87 -19.74 18.54
N SER A 283 5.01 -18.45 18.82
CA SER A 283 4.28 -17.78 19.91
C SER A 283 2.79 -17.73 19.59
N LYS A 284 1.95 -17.92 20.61
CA LYS A 284 0.47 -17.75 20.49
C LYS A 284 0.07 -16.29 20.26
N GLU A 285 0.95 -15.36 20.54
CA GLU A 285 0.76 -13.93 20.37
C GLU A 285 1.18 -13.44 18.97
N PHE A 286 1.93 -14.29 18.23
CA PHE A 286 2.40 -13.98 16.88
C PHE A 286 1.27 -14.09 15.85
N GLY A 287 1.21 -13.14 14.95
CA GLY A 287 0.31 -13.15 13.80
C GLY A 287 0.90 -12.42 12.60
N THR A 288 0.37 -12.74 11.42
CA THR A 288 0.70 -12.03 10.18
C THR A 288 -0.57 -11.56 9.51
N ASP A 289 -0.60 -10.29 9.13
CA ASP A 289 -1.69 -9.71 8.34
C ASP A 289 -1.20 -9.51 6.89
N PRO A 290 -1.86 -10.10 5.88
CA PRO A 290 -1.48 -9.90 4.48
C PRO A 290 -1.71 -8.44 4.07
N SER A 291 -0.72 -7.84 3.42
CA SER A 291 -0.86 -6.53 2.79
C SER A 291 -1.43 -6.66 1.38
N ASN A 292 -1.84 -5.54 0.78
CA ASN A 292 -2.23 -5.48 -0.63
C ASN A 292 -1.02 -5.20 -1.54
N SER A 293 0.12 -5.76 -1.21
CA SER A 293 1.38 -5.54 -1.92
C SER A 293 1.94 -6.85 -2.43
N THR A 294 2.26 -6.90 -3.72
CA THR A 294 2.97 -8.03 -4.34
C THR A 294 4.36 -7.60 -4.76
N TYR A 295 5.36 -8.36 -4.33
CA TYR A 295 6.74 -8.26 -4.81
C TYR A 295 6.95 -9.20 -5.98
N TYR A 296 7.64 -8.69 -7.02
CA TYR A 296 7.82 -9.40 -8.28
C TYR A 296 9.19 -9.07 -8.90
N LEU A 297 9.59 -9.86 -9.90
CA LEU A 297 10.69 -9.54 -10.78
C LEU A 297 10.16 -8.89 -12.06
N GLU A 298 10.74 -7.78 -12.42
CA GLU A 298 10.60 -7.12 -13.71
C GLU A 298 11.77 -7.49 -14.62
N LEU A 299 11.47 -7.87 -15.85
CA LEU A 299 12.42 -8.25 -16.89
C LEU A 299 12.33 -7.25 -18.05
N ASN A 300 13.40 -6.54 -18.35
CA ASN A 300 13.38 -5.53 -19.40
C ASN A 300 13.47 -6.15 -20.80
N GLN A 301 12.31 -6.44 -21.37
CA GLN A 301 12.16 -7.11 -22.68
C GLN A 301 12.51 -6.19 -23.86
N LYS A 302 12.59 -4.88 -23.65
CA LYS A 302 13.05 -3.91 -24.67
C LYS A 302 14.57 -3.87 -24.72
N LYS A 303 15.23 -3.77 -23.58
CA LYS A 303 16.69 -3.69 -23.46
C LYS A 303 17.35 -5.04 -23.75
N ILE A 304 16.73 -6.13 -23.31
CA ILE A 304 17.22 -7.51 -23.48
C ILE A 304 16.21 -8.28 -24.33
N PRO A 305 16.33 -8.25 -25.68
CA PRO A 305 15.35 -8.87 -26.59
C PRO A 305 15.13 -10.37 -26.37
N ALA A 306 16.15 -11.11 -25.89
CA ALA A 306 16.03 -12.52 -25.54
C ALA A 306 14.92 -12.76 -24.50
N LEU A 307 14.71 -11.82 -23.58
CA LEU A 307 13.66 -11.91 -22.55
C LEU A 307 12.23 -11.76 -23.09
N LYS A 308 12.05 -11.47 -24.41
CA LYS A 308 10.74 -11.61 -25.08
C LYS A 308 10.33 -13.07 -25.26
N ASN A 309 11.30 -14.00 -25.20
CA ASN A 309 11.01 -15.43 -25.27
C ASN A 309 10.30 -15.90 -23.99
N GLN A 310 9.10 -16.43 -24.14
CA GLN A 310 8.27 -16.91 -23.03
C GLN A 310 8.95 -18.02 -22.23
N LYS A 311 9.64 -18.96 -22.89
CA LYS A 311 10.29 -20.10 -22.24
C LYS A 311 11.41 -19.65 -21.30
N LEU A 312 12.16 -18.60 -21.67
CA LEU A 312 13.20 -18.04 -20.80
C LEU A 312 12.59 -17.44 -19.54
N ARG A 313 11.49 -16.69 -19.66
CA ARG A 313 10.80 -16.10 -18.49
C ARG A 313 10.17 -17.17 -17.60
N GLN A 314 9.50 -18.16 -18.19
CA GLN A 314 8.97 -19.31 -17.45
C GLN A 314 10.07 -20.08 -16.71
N ALA A 315 11.20 -20.32 -17.38
CA ALA A 315 12.35 -20.99 -16.75
C ALA A 315 12.84 -20.23 -15.52
N MET A 316 13.01 -18.90 -15.61
CA MET A 316 13.41 -18.07 -14.47
C MET A 316 12.39 -18.16 -13.32
N SER A 317 11.10 -18.13 -13.61
CA SER A 317 10.05 -18.26 -12.59
C SER A 317 10.09 -19.61 -11.86
N LEU A 318 10.33 -20.70 -12.60
CA LEU A 318 10.32 -22.08 -12.06
C LEU A 318 11.55 -22.40 -11.19
N THR A 319 12.59 -21.57 -11.20
CA THR A 319 13.73 -21.69 -10.26
C THR A 319 13.44 -21.08 -8.88
N ILE A 320 12.34 -20.35 -8.72
CA ILE A 320 12.00 -19.68 -7.47
C ILE A 320 11.18 -20.61 -6.57
N ASN A 321 11.79 -21.16 -5.52
CA ASN A 321 11.04 -21.82 -4.47
C ASN A 321 10.39 -20.77 -3.56
N ARG A 322 9.17 -20.36 -3.90
CA ARG A 322 8.42 -19.31 -3.21
C ARG A 322 8.11 -19.65 -1.76
N LYS A 323 8.00 -20.94 -1.44
CA LYS A 323 7.79 -21.41 -0.07
C LYS A 323 9.04 -21.20 0.80
N ASP A 324 10.21 -21.55 0.27
CA ASP A 324 11.49 -21.34 0.97
C ASP A 324 11.80 -19.83 1.05
N LEU A 325 11.52 -19.09 -0.02
CA LEU A 325 11.61 -17.64 -0.02
C LEU A 325 10.81 -17.02 1.14
N ALA A 326 9.53 -17.39 1.27
CA ALA A 326 8.66 -16.86 2.32
C ALA A 326 9.08 -17.31 3.73
N ASN A 327 9.44 -18.57 3.90
CA ASN A 327 9.69 -19.14 5.22
C ASN A 327 11.12 -18.90 5.73
N ILE A 328 12.11 -18.95 4.84
CA ILE A 328 13.53 -18.90 5.21
C ILE A 328 14.07 -17.48 5.02
N ILE A 329 13.93 -16.92 3.82
CA ILE A 329 14.53 -15.62 3.48
C ILE A 329 13.75 -14.49 4.15
N LEU A 330 12.41 -14.54 4.06
CA LEU A 330 11.54 -13.49 4.64
C LEU A 330 11.13 -13.78 6.09
N GLY A 331 11.58 -14.87 6.71
CA GLY A 331 11.27 -15.18 8.11
C GLY A 331 9.76 -15.31 8.40
N LYS A 332 8.99 -15.89 7.46
CA LYS A 332 7.52 -16.02 7.52
C LYS A 332 6.75 -14.68 7.44
N THR A 333 7.41 -13.62 6.96
CA THR A 333 6.75 -12.32 6.71
C THR A 333 6.32 -12.13 5.25
N GLY A 334 6.16 -13.22 4.50
CA GLY A 334 5.66 -13.22 3.13
C GLY A 334 4.74 -14.40 2.87
N ILE A 335 3.79 -14.22 1.97
CA ILE A 335 2.93 -15.30 1.44
C ILE A 335 3.43 -15.62 0.03
N PRO A 336 3.71 -16.90 -0.31
CA PRO A 336 4.04 -17.27 -1.68
C PRO A 336 3.03 -16.73 -2.68
N ALA A 337 3.47 -15.94 -3.68
CA ALA A 337 2.59 -15.38 -4.70
C ALA A 337 2.69 -16.19 -6.00
N HIS A 338 1.54 -16.67 -6.46
CA HIS A 338 1.38 -17.39 -7.72
C HIS A 338 0.66 -16.55 -8.78
N SER A 339 0.27 -15.34 -8.43
CA SER A 339 -0.35 -14.33 -9.29
C SER A 339 0.19 -12.95 -8.94
N LEU A 340 0.08 -12.00 -9.88
CA LEU A 340 0.44 -10.62 -9.61
C LEU A 340 -0.56 -9.96 -8.64
N VAL A 341 -1.86 -10.28 -8.81
CA VAL A 341 -2.92 -9.84 -7.90
C VAL A 341 -2.78 -10.55 -6.56
N PRO A 342 -2.70 -9.83 -5.41
CA PRO A 342 -2.54 -10.43 -4.08
C PRO A 342 -3.84 -11.12 -3.59
N SER A 343 -3.67 -12.11 -2.73
CA SER A 343 -4.79 -12.79 -2.08
C SER A 343 -5.53 -11.88 -1.09
N LYS A 344 -6.81 -12.17 -0.85
CA LYS A 344 -7.71 -11.44 0.06
C LYS A 344 -8.02 -9.99 -0.33
N MET A 345 -7.55 -9.53 -1.49
CA MET A 345 -7.81 -8.18 -1.97
C MET A 345 -9.16 -8.07 -2.67
N SER A 346 -9.48 -9.01 -3.56
CA SER A 346 -10.68 -8.96 -4.37
C SER A 346 -11.42 -10.29 -4.40
N LYS A 347 -12.75 -10.22 -4.45
CA LYS A 347 -13.64 -11.38 -4.45
C LYS A 347 -14.62 -11.29 -5.59
N ASP A 348 -14.96 -12.45 -6.13
CA ASP A 348 -16.05 -12.60 -7.10
C ASP A 348 -17.35 -11.99 -6.52
N PRO A 349 -17.96 -11.05 -7.22
CA PRO A 349 -19.18 -10.38 -6.75
C PRO A 349 -20.38 -11.32 -6.64
N GLN A 350 -20.37 -12.47 -7.31
CA GLN A 350 -21.47 -13.45 -7.28
C GLN A 350 -21.26 -14.53 -6.24
N THR A 351 -20.04 -15.11 -6.19
CA THR A 351 -19.74 -16.28 -5.34
C THR A 351 -19.03 -15.91 -4.03
N GLY A 352 -18.41 -14.75 -3.96
CA GLY A 352 -17.55 -14.34 -2.85
C GLY A 352 -16.18 -15.04 -2.83
N GLN A 353 -15.84 -15.83 -3.86
CA GLN A 353 -14.58 -16.54 -3.99
C GLN A 353 -13.43 -15.53 -4.21
N ASP A 354 -12.30 -15.77 -3.55
CA ASP A 354 -11.09 -14.95 -3.71
C ASP A 354 -10.52 -15.06 -5.13
N PHE A 355 -10.05 -13.96 -5.70
CA PHE A 355 -9.50 -13.87 -7.06
C PHE A 355 -8.38 -14.89 -7.31
N THR A 356 -7.55 -15.15 -6.30
CA THR A 356 -6.41 -16.08 -6.37
C THR A 356 -6.77 -17.54 -6.07
N LYS A 357 -8.04 -17.84 -5.80
CA LYS A 357 -8.53 -19.16 -5.40
C LYS A 357 -9.52 -19.79 -6.37
N THR A 358 -9.71 -19.19 -7.55
CA THR A 358 -10.51 -19.80 -8.62
C THR A 358 -9.81 -21.03 -9.17
N ASP A 359 -10.55 -21.94 -9.79
CA ASP A 359 -10.00 -23.17 -10.38
C ASP A 359 -8.90 -22.84 -11.41
N GLN A 360 -9.09 -21.80 -12.22
CA GLN A 360 -8.09 -21.33 -13.17
C GLN A 360 -6.82 -20.83 -12.46
N ALA A 361 -6.96 -20.01 -11.42
CA ALA A 361 -5.82 -19.49 -10.67
C ALA A 361 -5.01 -20.61 -9.98
N LEU A 362 -5.70 -21.64 -9.49
CA LEU A 362 -5.05 -22.82 -8.90
C LEU A 362 -4.34 -23.66 -9.96
N ALA A 363 -4.94 -23.87 -11.13
CA ALA A 363 -4.34 -24.59 -12.25
C ALA A 363 -3.09 -23.85 -12.81
N ASP A 364 -3.08 -22.53 -12.75
CA ASP A 364 -1.96 -21.70 -13.22
C ASP A 364 -0.73 -21.74 -12.33
N GLN A 365 -0.86 -22.24 -11.09
CA GLN A 365 0.29 -22.42 -10.20
C GLN A 365 1.40 -23.30 -10.81
N LYS A 366 1.08 -24.14 -11.80
CA LYS A 366 2.09 -24.91 -12.56
C LYS A 366 3.17 -24.05 -13.21
N TYR A 367 2.87 -22.80 -13.57
CA TYR A 367 3.83 -21.86 -14.18
C TYR A 367 4.72 -21.14 -13.16
N THR A 368 4.40 -21.27 -11.87
CA THR A 368 5.09 -20.61 -10.77
C THR A 368 5.56 -21.59 -9.69
N ALA A 369 5.17 -22.87 -9.78
CA ALA A 369 5.64 -23.93 -8.87
C ALA A 369 7.11 -24.23 -9.11
N TYR A 370 7.90 -24.33 -8.03
CA TYR A 370 9.32 -24.69 -8.09
C TYR A 370 9.55 -26.01 -8.84
N ASN A 371 10.22 -25.95 -9.97
CA ASN A 371 10.51 -27.11 -10.81
C ASN A 371 11.82 -26.88 -11.60
N PRO A 372 12.99 -27.12 -10.98
CA PRO A 372 14.28 -26.86 -11.62
C PRO A 372 14.53 -27.73 -12.85
N THR A 373 13.98 -28.95 -12.90
CA THR A 373 14.11 -29.83 -14.07
C THR A 373 13.41 -29.26 -15.29
N LEU A 374 12.15 -28.82 -15.13
CA LEU A 374 11.41 -28.14 -16.21
C LEU A 374 12.02 -26.78 -16.54
N ALA A 375 12.50 -26.05 -15.53
CA ALA A 375 13.19 -24.78 -15.73
C ALA A 375 14.39 -24.94 -16.67
N LYS A 376 15.28 -25.89 -16.38
CA LYS A 376 16.45 -26.19 -17.20
C LYS A 376 16.08 -26.55 -18.63
N LYS A 377 15.05 -27.38 -18.82
CA LYS A 377 14.56 -27.76 -20.16
C LYS A 377 14.08 -26.54 -20.94
N LEU A 378 13.17 -25.74 -20.36
CA LEU A 378 12.62 -24.54 -21.01
C LEU A 378 13.72 -23.52 -21.30
N TRP A 379 14.68 -23.38 -20.38
CA TRP A 379 15.82 -22.49 -20.56
C TRP A 379 16.65 -22.88 -21.80
N GLN A 380 17.02 -24.14 -21.92
CA GLN A 380 17.80 -24.65 -23.06
C GLN A 380 17.05 -24.46 -24.39
N GLU A 381 15.75 -24.72 -24.41
CA GLU A 381 14.90 -24.47 -25.58
C GLU A 381 14.86 -22.99 -25.93
N GLY A 382 14.62 -22.10 -24.95
CA GLY A 382 14.55 -20.66 -25.15
C GLY A 382 15.90 -20.06 -25.59
N MET A 383 17.02 -20.51 -25.02
CA MET A 383 18.36 -20.10 -25.45
C MET A 383 18.62 -20.49 -26.91
N LYS A 384 18.23 -21.69 -27.32
CA LYS A 384 18.32 -22.15 -28.72
C LYS A 384 17.44 -21.32 -29.64
N GLU A 385 16.19 -21.06 -29.26
CA GLU A 385 15.23 -20.25 -30.05
C GLU A 385 15.71 -18.80 -30.27
N THR A 386 16.40 -18.25 -29.25
CA THR A 386 16.92 -16.86 -29.30
C THR A 386 18.35 -16.77 -29.82
N GLY A 387 19.00 -17.93 -30.13
CA GLY A 387 20.38 -17.98 -30.61
C GLY A 387 21.41 -17.59 -29.54
N GLN A 388 21.04 -17.58 -28.26
CA GLN A 388 21.94 -17.22 -27.19
C GLN A 388 22.74 -18.44 -26.70
N LYS A 389 24.02 -18.24 -26.39
CA LYS A 389 24.87 -19.23 -25.70
C LYS A 389 24.98 -18.91 -24.21
N GLU A 390 25.02 -17.64 -23.87
CA GLU A 390 25.10 -17.09 -22.53
C GLU A 390 24.18 -15.87 -22.43
N LEU A 391 23.68 -15.61 -21.23
CA LEU A 391 22.89 -14.43 -20.91
C LEU A 391 23.43 -13.79 -19.63
N ASN A 392 24.04 -12.62 -19.77
CA ASN A 392 24.59 -11.86 -18.65
C ASN A 392 23.64 -10.71 -18.33
N LEU A 393 23.06 -10.68 -17.11
CA LEU A 393 22.09 -9.69 -16.69
C LEU A 393 22.54 -8.95 -15.41
N THR A 394 22.32 -7.66 -15.38
CA THR A 394 22.42 -6.88 -14.15
C THR A 394 21.10 -7.01 -13.37
N PHE A 395 21.19 -7.53 -12.16
CA PHE A 395 20.06 -7.65 -11.24
C PHE A 395 20.02 -6.46 -10.28
N THR A 396 19.16 -5.50 -10.54
CA THR A 396 18.97 -4.31 -9.71
C THR A 396 18.06 -4.63 -8.53
N ALA A 397 18.50 -4.27 -7.32
CA ALA A 397 17.78 -4.52 -6.08
C ALA A 397 17.99 -3.37 -5.09
N ASP A 398 17.06 -3.18 -4.16
CA ASP A 398 17.22 -2.20 -3.08
C ASP A 398 18.35 -2.61 -2.13
N ASN A 399 19.03 -1.63 -1.52
CA ASN A 399 20.17 -1.86 -0.63
C ASN A 399 19.79 -2.18 0.82
N THR A 400 18.60 -2.78 1.05
CA THR A 400 18.18 -3.27 2.35
C THR A 400 18.72 -4.69 2.61
N ASP A 401 18.89 -5.08 3.87
CA ASP A 401 19.39 -6.41 4.21
C ASP A 401 18.46 -7.54 3.70
N THR A 402 17.15 -7.34 3.80
CA THR A 402 16.16 -8.30 3.29
C THR A 402 16.28 -8.47 1.79
N THR A 403 16.38 -7.36 1.04
CA THR A 403 16.46 -7.42 -0.42
C THR A 403 17.81 -7.94 -0.91
N LYS A 404 18.91 -7.71 -0.18
CA LYS A 404 20.21 -8.33 -0.48
C LYS A 404 20.13 -9.85 -0.33
N LYS A 405 19.62 -10.36 0.79
CA LYS A 405 19.41 -11.81 1.01
C LYS A 405 18.51 -12.41 -0.08
N LEU A 406 17.46 -11.71 -0.47
CA LEU A 406 16.57 -12.10 -1.57
C LEU A 406 17.33 -12.17 -2.91
N ALA A 407 18.10 -11.15 -3.24
CA ALA A 407 18.85 -11.10 -4.50
C ALA A 407 19.90 -12.21 -4.59
N GLU A 408 20.65 -12.47 -3.52
CA GLU A 408 21.61 -13.57 -3.43
C GLU A 408 20.93 -14.95 -3.55
N TYR A 409 19.78 -15.13 -2.90
CA TYR A 409 18.99 -16.35 -3.02
C TYR A 409 18.53 -16.59 -4.46
N LEU A 410 18.03 -15.57 -5.14
CA LEU A 410 17.58 -15.67 -6.53
C LEU A 410 18.75 -15.92 -7.48
N GLN A 411 19.86 -15.21 -7.32
CA GLN A 411 21.08 -15.41 -8.09
C GLN A 411 21.56 -16.85 -8.00
N ASN A 412 21.72 -17.36 -6.77
CA ASN A 412 22.20 -18.74 -6.54
C ASN A 412 21.31 -19.78 -7.21
N ASN A 413 19.98 -19.67 -7.05
CA ASN A 413 19.06 -20.66 -7.63
C ASN A 413 19.02 -20.56 -9.16
N MET A 414 18.95 -19.36 -9.72
CA MET A 414 18.87 -19.15 -11.16
C MET A 414 20.16 -19.59 -11.86
N GLU A 415 21.33 -19.19 -11.37
CA GLU A 415 22.61 -19.59 -11.98
C GLU A 415 22.87 -21.10 -11.88
N LYS A 416 22.44 -21.72 -10.77
CA LYS A 416 22.54 -23.17 -10.58
C LYS A 416 21.69 -23.96 -11.59
N ASP A 417 20.46 -23.50 -11.82
CA ASP A 417 19.45 -24.28 -12.54
C ASP A 417 19.37 -23.90 -14.04
N LEU A 418 19.90 -22.71 -14.43
CA LEU A 418 19.84 -22.15 -15.79
C LEU A 418 21.24 -22.01 -16.39
N PRO A 419 21.74 -23.05 -17.11
CA PRO A 419 23.11 -23.03 -17.63
C PRO A 419 23.35 -21.86 -18.60
N GLY A 420 24.48 -21.13 -18.39
CA GLY A 420 24.84 -19.97 -19.20
C GLY A 420 24.17 -18.65 -18.77
N LEU A 421 23.36 -18.67 -17.70
CA LEU A 421 22.91 -17.44 -17.04
C LEU A 421 23.99 -16.95 -16.06
N LYS A 422 24.26 -15.64 -16.10
CA LYS A 422 25.09 -14.92 -15.13
C LYS A 422 24.36 -13.69 -14.65
N LEU A 423 24.23 -13.55 -13.33
CA LEU A 423 23.58 -12.40 -12.70
C LEU A 423 24.62 -11.59 -11.92
N THR A 424 24.67 -10.29 -12.19
CA THR A 424 25.49 -9.35 -11.41
C THR A 424 24.56 -8.48 -10.55
N ILE A 425 24.59 -8.66 -9.23
CA ILE A 425 23.74 -7.90 -8.31
C ILE A 425 24.21 -6.45 -8.25
N SER A 426 23.30 -5.52 -8.53
CA SER A 426 23.47 -4.07 -8.37
C SER A 426 22.56 -3.58 -7.26
N SER A 427 23.11 -3.51 -6.04
CA SER A 427 22.38 -3.03 -4.86
C SER A 427 22.43 -1.51 -4.80
N VAL A 428 21.27 -0.84 -4.85
CA VAL A 428 21.14 0.62 -4.96
C VAL A 428 20.06 1.15 -3.99
N PRO A 429 20.11 2.45 -3.62
CA PRO A 429 19.02 3.07 -2.87
C PRO A 429 17.69 2.98 -3.62
N PHE A 430 16.58 2.85 -2.88
CA PHE A 430 15.21 2.73 -3.41
C PHE A 430 14.89 3.77 -4.50
N LYS A 431 15.19 5.05 -4.25
CA LYS A 431 14.97 6.12 -5.24
C LYS A 431 15.74 5.89 -6.55
N THR A 432 16.98 5.40 -6.45
CA THR A 432 17.82 5.10 -7.62
C THR A 432 17.26 3.91 -8.40
N ARG A 433 16.75 2.87 -7.73
CA ARG A 433 16.07 1.75 -8.39
C ARG A 433 14.85 2.23 -9.18
N LEU A 434 13.97 3.01 -8.56
CA LEU A 434 12.79 3.57 -9.24
C LEU A 434 13.17 4.41 -10.47
N GLN A 435 14.24 5.22 -10.39
CA GLN A 435 14.73 6.00 -11.53
C GLN A 435 15.22 5.12 -12.66
N ARG A 436 15.98 4.06 -12.35
CA ARG A 436 16.47 3.10 -13.36
C ARG A 436 15.33 2.33 -14.02
N GLU A 437 14.33 1.90 -13.25
CA GLU A 437 13.12 1.25 -13.79
C GLU A 437 12.39 2.19 -14.76
N ALA A 438 12.10 3.40 -14.34
CA ALA A 438 11.39 4.39 -15.15
C ALA A 438 12.15 4.79 -16.42
N SER A 439 13.50 4.90 -16.36
CA SER A 439 14.35 5.22 -17.52
C SER A 439 14.65 4.01 -18.41
N GLY A 440 14.37 2.78 -17.94
CA GLY A 440 14.72 1.53 -18.64
C GLY A 440 16.20 1.14 -18.51
N GLU A 441 16.93 1.69 -17.55
CA GLU A 441 18.35 1.41 -17.27
C GLU A 441 18.53 0.22 -16.32
N PHE A 442 17.82 -0.86 -16.56
CA PHE A 442 17.94 -2.13 -15.85
C PHE A 442 17.78 -3.29 -16.81
N ASP A 443 18.25 -4.49 -16.45
CA ASP A 443 18.01 -5.73 -17.20
C ASP A 443 16.95 -6.58 -16.49
N MET A 444 17.13 -6.79 -15.19
CA MET A 444 16.20 -7.41 -14.28
C MET A 444 16.15 -6.59 -12.97
N SER A 445 14.98 -6.43 -12.37
CA SER A 445 14.81 -5.68 -11.11
C SER A 445 13.84 -6.39 -10.17
N THR A 446 14.09 -6.29 -8.84
CA THR A 446 13.04 -6.54 -7.85
C THR A 446 12.16 -5.31 -7.79
N SER A 447 10.87 -5.48 -7.90
CA SER A 447 9.91 -4.40 -7.74
C SER A 447 8.72 -4.84 -6.88
N ALA A 448 7.89 -3.88 -6.50
CA ALA A 448 6.69 -4.13 -5.73
C ALA A 448 5.59 -3.15 -6.13
N TRP A 449 4.36 -3.61 -6.08
CA TRP A 449 3.19 -2.76 -6.21
C TRP A 449 2.30 -2.89 -4.99
N ASN A 450 1.88 -1.77 -4.45
CA ASN A 450 0.87 -1.70 -3.39
C ASN A 450 -0.42 -1.15 -3.98
N ALA A 451 -1.53 -1.84 -3.76
CA ALA A 451 -2.80 -1.46 -4.36
C ALA A 451 -3.26 -0.06 -3.93
N ASP A 452 -3.57 0.80 -4.88
CA ASP A 452 -4.23 2.09 -4.66
C ASP A 452 -5.72 1.89 -4.35
N TYR A 453 -6.31 0.86 -4.93
CA TYR A 453 -7.71 0.43 -4.71
C TYR A 453 -7.83 -1.10 -4.85
N PRO A 454 -8.79 -1.73 -4.15
CA PRO A 454 -8.89 -3.19 -4.08
C PRO A 454 -9.62 -3.79 -5.29
N ASP A 455 -9.04 -3.62 -6.47
CA ASP A 455 -9.53 -4.21 -7.72
C ASP A 455 -8.37 -4.86 -8.48
N PRO A 456 -8.57 -6.04 -9.11
CA PRO A 456 -7.52 -6.74 -9.85
C PRO A 456 -6.86 -5.90 -10.95
N THR A 457 -7.59 -4.97 -11.59
CA THR A 457 -7.07 -4.10 -12.63
C THR A 457 -5.92 -3.23 -12.13
N ASN A 458 -5.88 -2.87 -10.83
CA ASN A 458 -4.79 -2.10 -10.24
C ASN A 458 -3.41 -2.80 -10.37
N PHE A 459 -3.41 -4.11 -10.46
CA PHE A 459 -2.21 -4.92 -10.69
C PHE A 459 -2.05 -5.31 -12.16
N LEU A 460 -3.16 -5.63 -12.84
CA LEU A 460 -3.13 -6.07 -14.24
C LEU A 460 -2.66 -4.93 -15.16
N ASP A 461 -3.04 -3.69 -14.86
CA ASP A 461 -2.61 -2.50 -15.59
C ASP A 461 -1.08 -2.38 -15.70
N LEU A 462 -0.31 -2.88 -14.71
CA LEU A 462 1.15 -2.86 -14.73
C LEU A 462 1.75 -3.62 -15.93
N ALA A 463 1.00 -4.57 -16.49
CA ALA A 463 1.43 -5.39 -17.62
C ALA A 463 0.84 -4.91 -18.97
N THR A 464 -0.08 -3.92 -18.96
CA THR A 464 -0.72 -3.42 -20.19
C THR A 464 0.29 -2.74 -21.09
N THR A 465 0.24 -3.06 -22.39
CA THR A 465 1.14 -2.48 -23.39
C THR A 465 1.02 -0.96 -23.42
N GLY A 466 2.16 -0.29 -23.25
CA GLY A 466 2.24 1.18 -23.25
C GLY A 466 1.89 1.86 -21.93
N ASN A 467 1.47 1.12 -20.90
CA ASN A 467 1.30 1.68 -19.56
C ASN A 467 2.64 2.23 -19.04
N PRO A 468 2.68 3.46 -18.49
CA PRO A 468 3.91 4.05 -17.94
C PRO A 468 4.58 3.20 -16.87
N GLN A 469 3.81 2.46 -16.07
CA GLN A 469 4.29 1.57 -15.00
C GLN A 469 4.77 0.20 -15.51
N ASN A 470 4.55 -0.12 -16.79
CA ASN A 470 5.11 -1.32 -17.43
C ASN A 470 6.58 -1.07 -17.79
N ASN A 471 7.46 -1.05 -16.77
CA ASN A 471 8.88 -0.74 -16.97
C ASN A 471 9.59 -1.85 -17.77
N GLY A 472 9.19 -3.10 -17.57
CA GLY A 472 9.69 -4.28 -18.30
C GLY A 472 9.33 -4.32 -19.78
N LYS A 473 8.41 -3.46 -20.22
CA LYS A 473 7.92 -3.37 -21.60
C LYS A 473 7.38 -4.70 -22.14
N TYR A 474 6.74 -5.48 -21.25
CA TYR A 474 5.95 -6.64 -21.67
C TYR A 474 4.81 -6.19 -22.60
N SER A 475 4.48 -7.01 -23.57
CA SER A 475 3.41 -6.74 -24.54
C SER A 475 2.77 -8.05 -25.00
N ASN A 476 1.45 -8.16 -24.80
CA ASN A 476 0.65 -9.28 -25.28
C ASN A 476 -0.74 -8.79 -25.68
N LYS A 477 -1.06 -8.88 -26.96
CA LYS A 477 -2.33 -8.39 -27.53
C LYS A 477 -3.56 -9.07 -26.92
N ALA A 478 -3.48 -10.36 -26.60
CA ALA A 478 -4.61 -11.09 -25.99
C ALA A 478 -4.84 -10.62 -24.56
N PHE A 479 -3.76 -10.37 -23.78
CA PHE A 479 -3.82 -9.77 -22.45
C PHE A 479 -4.47 -8.38 -22.51
N ASP A 480 -3.97 -7.50 -23.39
CA ASP A 480 -4.49 -6.14 -23.55
C ASP A 480 -5.98 -6.11 -23.93
N GLN A 481 -6.43 -7.07 -24.74
CA GLN A 481 -7.84 -7.20 -25.11
C GLN A 481 -8.71 -7.56 -23.90
N GLN A 482 -8.25 -8.47 -23.04
CA GLN A 482 -8.99 -8.86 -21.83
C GLN A 482 -9.06 -7.71 -20.83
N GLU A 483 -7.94 -7.02 -20.60
CA GLU A 483 -7.87 -5.88 -19.68
C GLU A 483 -8.75 -4.71 -20.17
N LYS A 484 -8.66 -4.37 -21.45
CA LYS A 484 -9.52 -3.37 -22.07
C LYS A 484 -11.02 -3.75 -21.99
N ALA A 485 -11.37 -5.02 -22.20
CA ALA A 485 -12.76 -5.46 -22.09
C ALA A 485 -13.28 -5.31 -20.65
N ALA A 486 -12.47 -5.62 -19.65
CA ALA A 486 -12.81 -5.46 -18.24
C ALA A 486 -13.08 -4.00 -17.84
N THR A 487 -12.36 -3.06 -18.43
CA THR A 487 -12.42 -1.63 -18.08
C THR A 487 -13.37 -0.82 -18.98
N THR A 488 -13.78 -1.36 -20.13
CA THR A 488 -14.67 -0.67 -21.09
C THR A 488 -15.92 -1.46 -21.40
N THR A 489 -15.85 -2.44 -22.30
CA THR A 489 -17.02 -3.15 -22.85
C THR A 489 -17.84 -3.85 -21.78
N ASN A 490 -17.19 -4.48 -20.82
CA ASN A 490 -17.81 -5.23 -19.74
C ASN A 490 -17.79 -4.50 -18.38
N ALA A 491 -17.43 -3.23 -18.37
CA ALA A 491 -17.32 -2.41 -17.15
C ALA A 491 -18.59 -2.47 -16.27
N ASN A 492 -19.76 -2.51 -16.89
CA ASN A 492 -21.08 -2.58 -16.22
C ASN A 492 -21.63 -4.00 -16.06
N ASN A 493 -20.88 -5.03 -16.48
CA ASN A 493 -21.27 -6.44 -16.33
C ASN A 493 -20.30 -7.14 -15.36
N PRO A 494 -20.60 -7.21 -14.06
CA PRO A 494 -19.68 -7.75 -13.06
C PRO A 494 -19.16 -9.16 -13.36
N ALA A 495 -20.02 -10.05 -13.89
CA ALA A 495 -19.63 -11.43 -14.21
C ALA A 495 -18.67 -11.48 -15.41
N ALA A 496 -19.03 -10.82 -16.52
CA ALA A 496 -18.17 -10.77 -17.70
C ALA A 496 -16.83 -10.05 -17.42
N ARG A 497 -16.88 -8.96 -16.64
CA ARG A 497 -15.70 -8.24 -16.18
C ARG A 497 -14.78 -9.13 -15.35
N TRP A 498 -15.34 -9.85 -14.38
CA TRP A 498 -14.59 -10.79 -13.55
C TRP A 498 -13.88 -11.85 -14.40
N GLN A 499 -14.59 -12.44 -15.37
CA GLN A 499 -14.01 -13.41 -16.28
C GLN A 499 -12.89 -12.81 -17.14
N ASN A 500 -13.03 -11.57 -17.63
CA ASN A 500 -11.97 -10.90 -18.38
C ASN A 500 -10.71 -10.71 -17.52
N MET A 501 -10.84 -10.28 -16.26
CA MET A 501 -9.71 -10.13 -15.34
C MET A 501 -9.05 -11.47 -15.04
N GLN A 502 -9.81 -12.55 -14.85
CA GLN A 502 -9.28 -13.90 -14.69
C GLN A 502 -8.51 -14.37 -15.93
N ASN A 503 -9.03 -14.11 -17.12
CA ASN A 503 -8.37 -14.43 -18.39
C ASN A 503 -7.06 -13.62 -18.57
N ALA A 504 -7.07 -12.34 -18.24
CA ALA A 504 -5.88 -11.50 -18.26
C ALA A 504 -4.81 -12.04 -17.31
N GLN A 505 -5.18 -12.34 -16.05
CA GLN A 505 -4.25 -12.93 -15.09
C GLN A 505 -3.72 -14.29 -15.55
N HIS A 506 -4.56 -15.14 -16.16
CA HIS A 506 -4.12 -16.41 -16.74
C HIS A 506 -3.03 -16.21 -17.79
N ILE A 507 -3.27 -15.34 -18.77
CA ILE A 507 -2.30 -15.03 -19.83
C ILE A 507 -0.99 -14.52 -19.23
N LEU A 508 -1.06 -13.55 -18.31
CA LEU A 508 0.12 -12.98 -17.65
C LEU A 508 0.91 -14.03 -16.87
N THR A 509 0.20 -14.91 -16.14
CA THR A 509 0.84 -15.98 -15.35
C THR A 509 1.45 -17.05 -16.26
N GLN A 510 0.81 -17.41 -17.36
CA GLN A 510 1.35 -18.32 -18.35
C GLN A 510 2.60 -17.73 -19.03
N ASP A 511 2.53 -16.45 -19.39
CA ASP A 511 3.63 -15.77 -20.10
C ASP A 511 4.80 -15.41 -19.20
N GLN A 512 4.57 -15.35 -17.86
CA GLN A 512 5.53 -14.81 -16.91
C GLN A 512 6.09 -13.44 -17.36
N GLY A 513 5.18 -12.59 -17.87
CA GLY A 513 5.52 -11.24 -18.32
C GLY A 513 6.05 -10.36 -17.21
N ILE A 514 5.50 -10.55 -16.01
CA ILE A 514 5.98 -10.11 -14.69
C ILE A 514 6.00 -11.37 -13.83
N ILE A 515 7.08 -11.62 -13.08
CA ILE A 515 7.25 -12.85 -12.28
C ILE A 515 6.88 -12.57 -10.82
N PRO A 516 5.70 -12.97 -10.32
CA PRO A 516 5.33 -12.78 -8.93
C PRO A 516 6.18 -13.64 -8.01
N MET A 517 6.59 -13.11 -6.86
CA MET A 517 7.42 -13.80 -5.88
C MET A 517 6.67 -14.04 -4.56
N TYR A 518 6.25 -12.98 -3.92
CA TYR A 518 5.52 -13.05 -2.65
C TYR A 518 4.60 -11.84 -2.46
N GLN A 519 3.52 -12.05 -1.72
CA GLN A 519 2.71 -11.00 -1.15
C GLN A 519 3.29 -10.64 0.21
N ASP A 520 3.47 -9.36 0.47
CA ASP A 520 4.00 -8.86 1.74
C ASP A 520 3.00 -9.07 2.88
N THR A 521 3.51 -9.18 4.10
CA THR A 521 2.69 -9.26 5.31
C THR A 521 3.25 -8.35 6.40
N THR A 522 2.38 -7.91 7.28
CA THR A 522 2.79 -7.26 8.53
C THR A 522 2.79 -8.30 9.64
N ALA A 523 3.99 -8.66 10.12
CA ALA A 523 4.15 -9.52 11.28
C ALA A 523 3.99 -8.71 12.58
N SER A 524 3.29 -9.28 13.54
CA SER A 524 2.97 -8.60 14.80
C SER A 524 2.91 -9.56 15.99
N LEU A 525 3.14 -9.01 17.17
CA LEU A 525 2.76 -9.60 18.45
C LEU A 525 1.53 -8.86 19.00
N THR A 526 0.58 -9.59 19.53
CA THR A 526 -0.66 -9.02 20.09
C THR A 526 -0.96 -9.68 21.44
N LYS A 527 -1.12 -8.88 22.50
CA LYS A 527 -1.41 -9.38 23.84
C LYS A 527 -2.73 -10.17 23.87
N PRO A 528 -2.80 -11.24 24.69
CA PRO A 528 -4.04 -11.99 24.89
C PRO A 528 -5.19 -11.06 25.31
N GLY A 529 -6.37 -11.30 24.74
CA GLY A 529 -7.56 -10.47 25.00
C GLY A 529 -7.73 -9.27 24.10
N VAL A 530 -6.71 -8.83 23.37
CA VAL A 530 -6.83 -7.82 22.31
C VAL A 530 -7.40 -8.46 21.05
N CYS A 531 -8.53 -7.96 20.57
CA CYS A 531 -9.31 -8.56 19.48
C CYS A 531 -9.77 -7.49 18.47
N GLY A 532 -10.19 -7.94 17.28
CA GLY A 532 -10.82 -7.07 16.28
C GLY A 532 -9.86 -6.40 15.32
N PHE A 533 -8.55 -6.67 15.37
CA PHE A 533 -7.63 -6.26 14.32
C PHE A 533 -7.93 -7.04 13.05
N ASN A 534 -8.59 -6.38 12.09
CA ASN A 534 -8.86 -6.90 10.77
C ASN A 534 -8.33 -5.92 9.74
N ILE A 535 -7.46 -6.39 8.87
CA ILE A 535 -7.01 -5.58 7.75
C ILE A 535 -8.12 -5.47 6.71
N THR A 536 -8.34 -4.27 6.19
CA THR A 536 -9.30 -3.99 5.14
C THR A 536 -8.71 -4.25 3.75
N PRO A 537 -9.52 -4.37 2.69
CA PRO A 537 -9.02 -4.43 1.32
C PRO A 537 -8.20 -3.21 0.87
N THR A 538 -8.27 -2.10 1.60
CA THR A 538 -7.46 -0.90 1.38
C THR A 538 -6.17 -0.87 2.22
N GLY A 539 -5.85 -1.98 2.92
CA GLY A 539 -4.59 -2.13 3.67
C GLY A 539 -4.57 -1.46 5.05
N GLN A 540 -5.69 -0.87 5.52
CA GLN A 540 -5.79 -0.28 6.85
C GLN A 540 -6.49 -1.21 7.85
N TYR A 541 -6.33 -0.92 9.15
CA TYR A 541 -7.12 -1.54 10.21
C TYR A 541 -8.37 -0.73 10.53
N ASP A 542 -9.51 -1.41 10.69
CA ASP A 542 -10.71 -0.77 11.23
C ASP A 542 -10.62 -0.69 12.76
N MET A 543 -10.00 0.39 13.27
CA MET A 543 -9.79 0.59 14.70
C MET A 543 -11.09 0.75 15.49
N ALA A 544 -12.22 1.09 14.84
CA ALA A 544 -13.52 1.13 15.49
C ALA A 544 -14.01 -0.26 15.93
N ALA A 545 -13.53 -1.32 15.28
CA ALA A 545 -13.85 -2.72 15.59
C ALA A 545 -12.95 -3.34 16.67
N VAL A 546 -11.83 -2.70 17.02
CA VAL A 546 -10.85 -3.23 17.99
C VAL A 546 -11.38 -3.09 19.41
N TYR A 547 -11.14 -4.12 20.25
CA TYR A 547 -11.55 -4.15 21.66
C TYR A 547 -10.62 -5.02 22.51
N LYS A 548 -10.65 -4.83 23.83
CA LYS A 548 -10.07 -5.73 24.84
C LYS A 548 -11.18 -6.50 25.55
N LYS A 549 -10.97 -7.80 25.76
CA LYS A 549 -11.86 -8.70 26.54
C LYS A 549 -11.73 -8.47 28.04
#